data_d2298bf4ca85a77174b9cc9c585794ba
#
_entry.id   d2298bf4ca85a77174b9cc9c585794ba
#
_cell.length_a   1.000
_cell.length_b   1.000
_cell.length_c   1.000
_cell.angle_alpha   90.00
_cell.angle_beta   90.00
_cell.angle_gamma   90.00
#
_symmetry.space_group_name_H-M   'P 1'
#
loop_
_entity.id
_entity.type
_entity.pdbx_description
1 polymer ?
#
loop_
_entity_poly.entity_id
_entity_poly.type
_entity_poly.pdbx_seq_one_letter_code
_entity_poly.pdbx_strand_id
1 'polypeptide(L)'
;HKAGDESSAEVQPYDTGLPGGVRFGNLIHDALEMFDFKDLGDGAVSSEQLDKLMRKYRYDIDPEPVRNLLRNAVCTPLMQTRGPEQGFSLALITDEYAVKEMEFTLHLDPISTTELNRILGREPTVSVLSRRDLEGYLSGFIDLVFKHRGRYYVVDYKTNNLGPESAYRNEGLVEAMQVHNYGLQYWLYTLVVHRFLHNWLEGYRYEVHFGGVMYLFVRGMQPDRPGSGVFFDRPEEATLMALDHYFGIGGGGGHD
;
A
#
# COMPACT_ATOMS: atom_id res chain seq x y z
N HIS A 1 5.60 41.72 -34.00
CA HIS A 1 5.43 40.31 -33.62
C HIS A 1 5.21 40.24 -32.12
N LYS A 2 3.99 40.04 -31.73
CA LYS A 2 3.61 39.75 -30.31
C LYS A 2 3.98 38.29 -30.05
N ALA A 3 4.92 38.06 -29.15
CA ALA A 3 5.09 36.76 -28.51
C ALA A 3 3.91 36.52 -27.61
N GLY A 4 3.24 35.38 -27.79
CA GLY A 4 2.12 34.96 -26.97
C GLY A 4 2.62 34.64 -25.57
N ASP A 5 1.90 35.21 -24.63
CA ASP A 5 1.96 34.90 -23.20
C ASP A 5 1.35 33.49 -23.03
N GLU A 6 2.22 32.47 -22.96
CA GLU A 6 1.78 31.15 -22.50
C GLU A 6 1.56 31.26 -20.98
N SER A 7 0.30 31.55 -20.63
CA SER A 7 -0.21 31.43 -19.29
C SER A 7 0.14 30.05 -18.76
N SER A 8 1.14 29.98 -17.88
CA SER A 8 1.39 28.83 -17.02
C SER A 8 0.13 28.63 -16.17
N ALA A 9 -0.72 27.68 -16.57
CA ALA A 9 -1.83 27.26 -15.74
C ALA A 9 -1.25 26.83 -14.40
N GLU A 10 -1.54 27.58 -13.34
CA GLU A 10 -1.24 27.18 -11.97
C GLU A 10 -1.90 25.83 -11.75
N VAL A 11 -1.08 24.79 -11.59
CA VAL A 11 -1.54 23.44 -11.30
C VAL A 11 -2.10 23.47 -9.89
N GLN A 12 -3.43 23.53 -9.79
CA GLN A 12 -4.13 23.48 -8.51
C GLN A 12 -3.78 22.19 -7.77
N PRO A 13 -3.53 22.23 -6.45
CA PRO A 13 -3.35 21.02 -5.67
C PRO A 13 -4.56 20.10 -5.85
N TYR A 14 -4.30 18.80 -6.08
CA TYR A 14 -5.33 17.81 -6.37
C TYR A 14 -6.33 17.59 -5.22
N ASP A 15 -5.99 18.03 -4.03
CA ASP A 15 -6.74 17.81 -2.80
C ASP A 15 -6.83 19.13 -2.01
N THR A 16 -7.88 19.87 -2.29
CA THR A 16 -8.18 21.09 -1.57
C THR A 16 -9.20 20.84 -0.46
N GLY A 17 -8.72 20.81 0.79
CA GLY A 17 -9.60 20.90 1.94
C GLY A 17 -9.57 19.72 2.92
N LEU A 18 -8.95 18.59 2.60
CA LEU A 18 -8.80 17.51 3.56
C LEU A 18 -7.60 17.73 4.50
N PRO A 19 -7.76 17.43 5.80
CA PRO A 19 -6.66 17.55 6.77
C PRO A 19 -5.48 16.66 6.41
N GLY A 20 -4.28 17.05 6.86
CA GLY A 20 -3.07 16.24 6.76
C GLY A 20 -2.64 15.63 8.09
N GLY A 21 -1.54 14.87 8.05
CA GLY A 21 -0.85 14.34 9.22
C GLY A 21 -1.40 13.00 9.74
N VAL A 22 -0.68 12.46 10.73
CA VAL A 22 -0.89 11.09 11.26
C VAL A 22 -2.33 10.85 11.73
N ARG A 23 -2.96 11.84 12.39
CA ARG A 23 -4.32 11.70 12.90
C ARG A 23 -5.34 11.49 11.78
N PHE A 24 -5.19 12.18 10.64
CA PHE A 24 -6.04 11.97 9.48
C PHE A 24 -5.74 10.63 8.81
N GLY A 25 -4.46 10.26 8.73
CA GLY A 25 -4.05 8.93 8.27
C GLY A 25 -4.78 7.83 9.03
N ASN A 26 -4.71 7.86 10.36
CA ASN A 26 -5.36 6.86 11.21
C ASN A 26 -6.89 6.82 11.03
N LEU A 27 -7.55 7.98 10.82
CA LEU A 27 -8.98 8.03 10.50
C LEU A 27 -9.29 7.24 9.22
N ILE A 28 -8.49 7.43 8.17
CA ILE A 28 -8.71 6.77 6.87
C ILE A 28 -8.41 5.26 6.96
N HIS A 29 -7.33 4.87 7.66
CA HIS A 29 -7.03 3.45 7.90
C HIS A 29 -8.15 2.77 8.67
N ASP A 30 -8.59 3.33 9.82
CA ASP A 30 -9.71 2.79 10.59
C ASP A 30 -11.00 2.69 9.73
N ALA A 31 -11.26 3.66 8.85
CA ALA A 31 -12.44 3.61 8.00
C ALA A 31 -12.37 2.46 6.98
N LEU A 32 -11.20 2.25 6.35
CA LEU A 32 -10.98 1.15 5.39
C LEU A 32 -10.94 -0.22 6.08
N GLU A 33 -10.54 -0.27 7.35
CA GLU A 33 -10.60 -1.48 8.17
C GLU A 33 -12.04 -1.83 8.57
N MET A 34 -12.79 -0.85 9.12
CA MET A 34 -14.07 -1.06 9.77
C MET A 34 -15.24 -1.28 8.80
N PHE A 35 -15.19 -0.61 7.63
CA PHE A 35 -16.30 -0.64 6.69
C PHE A 35 -16.03 -1.64 5.55
N ASP A 36 -17.09 -2.29 5.10
CA ASP A 36 -17.03 -3.12 3.89
C ASP A 36 -16.70 -2.26 2.69
N PHE A 37 -15.78 -2.71 1.85
CA PHE A 37 -15.38 -1.97 0.65
C PHE A 37 -16.55 -1.75 -0.32
N LYS A 38 -17.46 -2.72 -0.40
CA LYS A 38 -18.69 -2.59 -1.18
C LYS A 38 -19.55 -1.46 -0.63
N ASP A 39 -19.77 -1.41 0.68
CA ASP A 39 -20.61 -0.39 1.31
C ASP A 39 -20.03 1.02 1.14
N LEU A 40 -18.70 1.15 1.22
CA LEU A 40 -18.01 2.40 0.90
C LEU A 40 -18.21 2.80 -0.57
N GLY A 41 -18.12 1.84 -1.48
CA GLY A 41 -18.30 2.05 -2.92
C GLY A 41 -19.71 2.44 -3.32
N ASP A 42 -20.69 1.76 -2.75
CA ASP A 42 -22.12 1.97 -3.01
C ASP A 42 -22.71 3.18 -2.23
N GLY A 43 -21.91 3.75 -1.31
CA GLY A 43 -22.37 4.84 -0.44
C GLY A 43 -23.34 4.40 0.66
N ALA A 44 -23.32 3.10 1.01
CA ALA A 44 -24.21 2.52 2.02
C ALA A 44 -23.79 2.83 3.47
N VAL A 45 -22.54 3.26 3.69
CA VAL A 45 -22.06 3.71 4.99
C VAL A 45 -22.85 4.95 5.41
N SER A 46 -23.58 4.86 6.51
CA SER A 46 -24.43 5.97 6.99
C SER A 46 -23.59 7.18 7.44
N SER A 47 -24.19 8.38 7.36
CA SER A 47 -23.54 9.58 7.86
C SER A 47 -23.24 9.48 9.35
N GLU A 48 -24.12 8.86 10.13
CA GLU A 48 -23.93 8.66 11.58
C GLU A 48 -22.69 7.79 11.88
N GLN A 49 -22.48 6.71 11.11
CA GLN A 49 -21.30 5.84 11.27
C GLN A 49 -20.00 6.61 10.97
N LEU A 50 -19.96 7.34 9.86
CA LEU A 50 -18.80 8.14 9.49
C LEU A 50 -18.54 9.28 10.48
N ASP A 51 -19.58 9.99 10.90
CA ASP A 51 -19.51 11.08 11.89
C ASP A 51 -19.00 10.56 13.24
N LYS A 52 -19.45 9.37 13.66
CA LYS A 52 -18.96 8.72 14.88
C LYS A 52 -17.46 8.46 14.81
N LEU A 53 -17.00 7.93 13.68
CA LEU A 53 -15.58 7.68 13.46
C LEU A 53 -14.79 8.99 13.42
N MET A 54 -15.25 10.01 12.70
CA MET A 54 -14.62 11.31 12.62
C MET A 54 -14.50 11.97 13.99
N ARG A 55 -15.56 11.89 14.84
CA ARG A 55 -15.52 12.38 16.23
C ARG A 55 -14.49 11.63 17.10
N LYS A 56 -14.29 10.31 16.90
CA LYS A 56 -13.21 9.54 17.57
C LYS A 56 -11.86 10.21 17.33
N TYR A 57 -11.64 10.70 16.11
CA TYR A 57 -10.43 11.40 15.72
C TYR A 57 -10.49 12.94 15.91
N ARG A 58 -11.53 13.44 16.60
CA ARG A 58 -11.74 14.89 16.89
C ARG A 58 -11.74 15.74 15.62
N TYR A 59 -12.36 15.25 14.56
CA TYR A 59 -12.67 16.03 13.38
C TYR A 59 -14.12 16.49 13.42
N ASP A 60 -14.30 17.83 13.30
CA ASP A 60 -15.58 18.50 13.17
C ASP A 60 -15.57 19.29 11.83
N ILE A 61 -15.56 18.53 10.76
CA ILE A 61 -15.54 19.03 9.38
C ILE A 61 -16.64 18.32 8.60
N ASP A 62 -17.00 18.87 7.43
CA ASP A 62 -17.95 18.23 6.52
C ASP A 62 -17.49 16.79 6.21
N PRO A 63 -18.34 15.77 6.43
CA PRO A 63 -18.01 14.37 6.16
C PRO A 63 -17.93 14.03 4.67
N GLU A 64 -18.55 14.82 3.79
CA GLU A 64 -18.64 14.50 2.36
C GLU A 64 -17.28 14.41 1.65
N PRO A 65 -16.30 15.29 1.88
CA PRO A 65 -14.96 15.11 1.30
C PRO A 65 -14.27 13.82 1.76
N VAL A 66 -14.46 13.40 3.03
CA VAL A 66 -13.93 12.14 3.56
C VAL A 66 -14.63 10.95 2.94
N ARG A 67 -15.96 10.99 2.81
CA ARG A 67 -16.77 9.98 2.13
C ARG A 67 -16.32 9.79 0.68
N ASN A 68 -16.13 10.89 -0.05
CA ASN A 68 -15.68 10.87 -1.43
C ASN A 68 -14.26 10.28 -1.56
N LEU A 69 -13.35 10.63 -0.65
CA LEU A 69 -12.00 10.05 -0.60
C LEU A 69 -12.06 8.53 -0.42
N LEU A 70 -12.83 8.04 0.55
CA LEU A 70 -12.98 6.60 0.83
C LEU A 70 -13.63 5.87 -0.35
N ARG A 71 -14.69 6.44 -0.93
CA ARG A 71 -15.34 5.89 -2.12
C ARG A 71 -14.38 5.81 -3.30
N ASN A 72 -13.62 6.88 -3.55
CA ASN A 72 -12.63 6.88 -4.62
C ASN A 72 -11.56 5.83 -4.39
N ALA A 73 -11.06 5.68 -3.15
CA ALA A 73 -10.06 4.68 -2.81
C ALA A 73 -10.54 3.25 -3.13
N VAL A 74 -11.80 2.93 -2.82
CA VAL A 74 -12.31 1.56 -3.06
C VAL A 74 -12.83 1.32 -4.47
N CYS A 75 -13.26 2.36 -5.19
CA CYS A 75 -13.83 2.24 -6.54
C CYS A 75 -12.80 2.42 -7.66
N THR A 76 -11.61 2.97 -7.39
CA THR A 76 -10.57 3.14 -8.41
C THR A 76 -10.08 1.79 -8.90
N PRO A 77 -10.06 1.54 -10.23
CA PRO A 77 -9.45 0.35 -10.76
C PRO A 77 -7.96 0.27 -10.44
N LEU A 78 -7.53 -0.82 -9.79
CA LEU A 78 -6.21 -0.95 -9.19
C LEU A 78 -5.09 -1.24 -10.20
N MET A 79 -5.44 -1.75 -11.37
CA MET A 79 -4.44 -2.13 -12.38
C MET A 79 -4.81 -1.58 -13.74
N GLN A 80 -3.79 -1.05 -14.44
CA GLN A 80 -3.86 -0.68 -15.84
C GLN A 80 -3.46 -1.88 -16.71
N THR A 81 -4.26 -2.92 -16.79
CA THR A 81 -3.96 -4.05 -17.67
C THR A 81 -4.68 -3.90 -19.00
N ARG A 82 -3.96 -4.16 -20.11
CA ARG A 82 -4.56 -4.32 -21.43
C ARG A 82 -5.07 -5.76 -21.53
N GLY A 83 -6.38 -5.98 -21.23
CA GLY A 83 -6.95 -7.32 -21.34
C GLY A 83 -8.18 -7.54 -20.45
N PRO A 84 -8.68 -8.78 -20.36
CA PRO A 84 -9.86 -9.11 -19.55
C PRO A 84 -9.67 -8.93 -18.04
N GLU A 85 -8.46 -8.60 -17.61
CA GLU A 85 -8.13 -8.28 -16.20
C GLU A 85 -8.32 -6.80 -15.88
N GLN A 86 -8.76 -6.00 -16.85
CA GLN A 86 -9.03 -4.59 -16.61
C GLN A 86 -10.14 -4.43 -15.57
N GLY A 87 -9.89 -3.56 -14.62
CA GLY A 87 -10.94 -2.89 -13.88
C GLY A 87 -11.40 -3.55 -12.59
N PHE A 88 -10.63 -4.41 -11.94
CA PHE A 88 -10.99 -4.76 -10.57
C PHE A 88 -10.59 -3.64 -9.59
N SER A 89 -11.44 -3.40 -8.61
CA SER A 89 -11.25 -2.42 -7.54
C SER A 89 -11.50 -3.09 -6.19
N LEU A 90 -11.14 -2.44 -5.09
CA LEU A 90 -11.39 -2.97 -3.75
C LEU A 90 -12.89 -3.20 -3.51
N ALA A 91 -13.78 -2.37 -4.06
CA ALA A 91 -15.23 -2.53 -3.92
C ALA A 91 -15.76 -3.90 -4.43
N LEU A 92 -14.98 -4.63 -5.23
CA LEU A 92 -15.31 -5.97 -5.72
C LEU A 92 -14.72 -7.09 -4.85
N ILE A 93 -13.91 -6.75 -3.83
CA ILE A 93 -13.30 -7.72 -2.92
C ILE A 93 -14.22 -7.88 -1.72
N THR A 94 -14.64 -9.11 -1.46
CA THR A 94 -15.45 -9.46 -0.29
C THR A 94 -14.55 -9.85 0.88
N ASP A 95 -15.03 -9.68 2.11
CA ASP A 95 -14.28 -9.99 3.33
C ASP A 95 -13.83 -11.46 3.41
N GLU A 96 -14.53 -12.38 2.73
CA GLU A 96 -14.10 -13.79 2.60
C GLU A 96 -12.72 -13.94 1.95
N TYR A 97 -12.35 -12.99 1.09
CA TYR A 97 -11.09 -13.00 0.33
C TYR A 97 -10.13 -11.91 0.77
N ALA A 98 -10.37 -11.29 1.93
CA ALA A 98 -9.58 -10.19 2.47
C ALA A 98 -9.24 -10.41 3.94
N VAL A 99 -8.00 -10.11 4.30
CA VAL A 99 -7.54 -9.99 5.69
C VAL A 99 -7.09 -8.55 5.87
N LYS A 100 -7.84 -7.80 6.67
CA LYS A 100 -7.52 -6.42 7.05
C LYS A 100 -6.69 -6.45 8.32
N GLU A 101 -5.71 -5.54 8.45
CA GLU A 101 -4.81 -5.43 9.60
C GLU A 101 -4.16 -6.78 9.98
N MET A 102 -3.53 -7.43 8.98
CA MET A 102 -2.82 -8.69 9.20
C MET A 102 -1.60 -8.47 10.10
N GLU A 103 -1.68 -8.91 11.36
CA GLU A 103 -0.57 -8.84 12.30
C GLU A 103 0.58 -9.77 11.90
N PHE A 104 1.80 -9.30 12.05
CA PHE A 104 3.00 -10.12 11.86
C PHE A 104 4.08 -9.82 12.90
N THR A 105 4.92 -10.83 13.13
CA THR A 105 6.16 -10.69 13.88
C THR A 105 7.27 -11.43 13.14
N LEU A 106 8.35 -10.71 12.82
CA LEU A 106 9.58 -11.27 12.28
C LEU A 106 10.65 -11.28 13.36
N HIS A 107 11.26 -12.41 13.58
CA HIS A 107 12.48 -12.50 14.36
C HIS A 107 13.65 -12.04 13.48
N LEU A 108 14.42 -11.11 13.99
CA LEU A 108 15.62 -10.59 13.36
C LEU A 108 16.82 -11.09 14.18
N ASP A 109 17.54 -12.06 13.66
CA ASP A 109 18.91 -12.30 14.12
C ASP A 109 19.79 -11.09 13.74
N PRO A 110 21.02 -10.97 14.28
CA PRO A 110 21.85 -9.82 13.96
C PRO A 110 21.94 -9.56 12.46
N ILE A 111 21.20 -8.55 11.98
CA ILE A 111 21.07 -8.19 10.57
C ILE A 111 21.91 -6.94 10.30
N SER A 112 22.84 -7.06 9.37
CA SER A 112 23.60 -5.93 8.85
C SER A 112 22.83 -5.18 7.78
N THR A 113 22.59 -3.89 7.98
CA THR A 113 22.04 -3.03 6.92
C THR A 113 22.93 -2.95 5.69
N THR A 114 24.23 -3.25 5.81
CA THR A 114 25.14 -3.35 4.68
C THR A 114 24.72 -4.50 3.75
N GLU A 115 24.35 -5.65 4.31
CA GLU A 115 23.91 -6.80 3.54
C GLU A 115 22.51 -6.57 2.96
N LEU A 116 21.59 -5.94 3.72
CA LEU A 116 20.30 -5.51 3.18
C LEU A 116 20.46 -4.56 1.98
N ASN A 117 21.36 -3.59 2.07
CA ASN A 117 21.68 -2.71 0.96
C ASN A 117 22.28 -3.46 -0.25
N ARG A 118 23.02 -4.55 -0.02
CA ARG A 118 23.55 -5.38 -1.09
C ARG A 118 22.44 -6.16 -1.82
N ILE A 119 21.47 -6.67 -1.06
CA ILE A 119 20.34 -7.43 -1.60
C ILE A 119 19.35 -6.49 -2.31
N LEU A 120 18.98 -5.38 -1.65
CA LEU A 120 17.92 -4.48 -2.08
C LEU A 120 18.42 -3.21 -2.80
N GLY A 121 19.71 -2.96 -2.87
CA GLY A 121 20.26 -1.68 -3.35
C GLY A 121 20.09 -1.41 -4.85
N ARG A 122 19.54 -2.38 -5.61
CA ARG A 122 19.16 -2.19 -7.02
C ARG A 122 17.67 -1.90 -7.19
N GLU A 123 16.90 -2.01 -6.12
CA GLU A 123 15.46 -1.81 -6.15
C GLU A 123 15.15 -0.30 -6.19
N PRO A 124 14.39 0.16 -7.18
CA PRO A 124 14.19 1.60 -7.40
C PRO A 124 13.43 2.29 -6.29
N THR A 125 12.71 1.54 -5.46
CA THR A 125 11.89 2.07 -4.35
C THR A 125 12.62 2.10 -3.01
N VAL A 126 13.82 1.49 -2.92
CA VAL A 126 14.57 1.37 -1.66
C VAL A 126 15.65 2.42 -1.57
N SER A 127 15.58 3.24 -0.53
CA SER A 127 16.66 4.17 -0.18
C SER A 127 17.78 3.43 0.55
N VAL A 128 19.01 3.88 0.35
CA VAL A 128 20.18 3.30 1.04
C VAL A 128 20.02 3.43 2.55
N LEU A 129 20.02 2.30 3.23
CA LEU A 129 19.93 2.24 4.69
C LEU A 129 21.25 2.68 5.32
N SER A 130 21.17 3.51 6.34
CA SER A 130 22.33 3.89 7.14
C SER A 130 22.91 2.67 7.86
N ARG A 131 24.24 2.62 7.96
CA ARG A 131 24.94 1.47 8.57
C ARG A 131 24.51 1.28 10.01
N ARG A 132 23.84 0.17 10.30
CA ARG A 132 23.41 -0.29 11.64
C ARG A 132 23.31 -1.81 11.62
N ASP A 133 23.45 -2.39 12.79
CA ASP A 133 23.05 -3.77 13.01
C ASP A 133 21.69 -3.76 13.71
N LEU A 134 20.79 -4.62 13.26
CA LEU A 134 19.45 -4.75 13.79
C LEU A 134 19.29 -6.16 14.34
N GLU A 135 18.74 -6.28 15.52
CA GLU A 135 18.41 -7.56 16.14
C GLU A 135 17.13 -7.43 16.97
N GLY A 136 16.45 -8.53 17.20
CA GLY A 136 15.24 -8.59 18.01
C GLY A 136 13.99 -8.95 17.22
N TYR A 137 12.86 -8.37 17.59
CA TYR A 137 11.58 -8.62 16.93
C TYR A 137 11.09 -7.38 16.20
N LEU A 138 10.71 -7.57 14.96
CA LEU A 138 9.99 -6.56 14.18
C LEU A 138 8.53 -6.99 14.09
N SER A 139 7.62 -6.24 14.72
CA SER A 139 6.18 -6.48 14.64
C SER A 139 5.49 -5.33 13.94
N GLY A 140 4.37 -5.63 13.29
CA GLY A 140 3.56 -4.63 12.61
C GLY A 140 2.28 -5.23 12.06
N PHE A 141 1.58 -4.41 11.30
CA PHE A 141 0.35 -4.80 10.62
C PHE A 141 0.50 -4.51 9.13
N ILE A 142 -0.05 -5.40 8.30
CA ILE A 142 -0.24 -5.17 6.87
C ILE A 142 -1.68 -4.73 6.71
N ASP A 143 -1.93 -3.54 6.17
CA ASP A 143 -3.26 -2.94 6.11
C ASP A 143 -4.29 -3.85 5.45
N LEU A 144 -3.88 -4.53 4.34
CA LEU A 144 -4.75 -5.47 3.65
C LEU A 144 -3.95 -6.53 2.89
N VAL A 145 -4.35 -7.78 3.05
CA VAL A 145 -3.98 -8.88 2.15
C VAL A 145 -5.26 -9.43 1.55
N PHE A 146 -5.36 -9.50 0.23
CA PHE A 146 -6.55 -10.05 -0.40
C PHE A 146 -6.21 -11.05 -1.51
N LYS A 147 -7.18 -11.93 -1.81
CA LYS A 147 -7.09 -12.89 -2.89
C LYS A 147 -8.00 -12.47 -4.05
N HIS A 148 -7.44 -12.37 -5.25
CA HIS A 148 -8.22 -12.14 -6.46
C HIS A 148 -7.74 -13.08 -7.58
N ARG A 149 -8.67 -13.81 -8.19
CA ARG A 149 -8.38 -14.78 -9.27
C ARG A 149 -7.23 -15.75 -8.96
N GLY A 150 -7.20 -16.26 -7.72
CA GLY A 150 -6.19 -17.22 -7.28
C GLY A 150 -4.84 -16.63 -6.86
N ARG A 151 -4.65 -15.31 -6.98
CA ARG A 151 -3.43 -14.60 -6.57
C ARG A 151 -3.66 -13.77 -5.33
N TYR A 152 -2.65 -13.68 -4.47
CA TYR A 152 -2.66 -12.89 -3.26
C TYR A 152 -1.91 -11.57 -3.49
N TYR A 153 -2.50 -10.50 -3.02
CA TYR A 153 -1.99 -9.14 -3.14
C TYR A 153 -1.80 -8.53 -1.76
N VAL A 154 -0.74 -7.79 -1.61
CA VAL A 154 -0.42 -7.01 -0.40
C VAL A 154 -0.77 -5.56 -0.69
N VAL A 155 -1.44 -4.90 0.24
CA VAL A 155 -1.83 -3.49 0.11
C VAL A 155 -1.44 -2.71 1.34
N ASP A 156 -0.97 -1.50 1.12
CA ASP A 156 -0.71 -0.51 2.16
C ASP A 156 -1.32 0.83 1.72
N TYR A 157 -2.09 1.46 2.62
CA TYR A 157 -2.76 2.73 2.36
C TYR A 157 -1.86 3.90 2.73
N LYS A 158 -1.79 4.90 1.87
CA LYS A 158 -1.02 6.13 2.10
C LYS A 158 -1.89 7.36 1.95
N THR A 159 -1.90 8.20 2.97
CA THR A 159 -2.67 9.46 3.00
C THR A 159 -1.82 10.70 2.74
N ASN A 160 -0.60 10.51 2.23
CA ASN A 160 0.30 11.60 1.87
C ASN A 160 -0.34 12.49 0.80
N ASN A 161 -0.23 13.81 1.00
CA ASN A 161 -0.49 14.76 -0.08
C ASN A 161 0.79 14.91 -0.90
N LEU A 162 0.78 14.39 -2.11
CA LEU A 162 1.92 14.45 -3.04
C LEU A 162 1.92 15.73 -3.90
N GLY A 163 0.90 16.58 -3.74
CA GLY A 163 0.77 17.81 -4.52
C GLY A 163 -0.08 17.64 -5.79
N PRO A 164 0.42 17.98 -6.99
CA PRO A 164 -0.37 17.98 -8.20
C PRO A 164 -0.75 16.56 -8.66
N GLU A 165 -1.77 16.47 -9.51
CA GLU A 165 -2.26 15.21 -10.06
C GLU A 165 -1.15 14.34 -10.69
N SER A 166 -0.18 14.95 -11.34
CA SER A 166 0.94 14.25 -11.97
C SER A 166 1.79 13.46 -10.98
N ALA A 167 1.87 13.90 -9.71
CA ALA A 167 2.61 13.21 -8.66
C ALA A 167 1.97 11.87 -8.22
N TYR A 168 0.70 11.66 -8.55
CA TYR A 168 -0.01 10.41 -8.28
C TYR A 168 0.03 9.42 -9.44
N ARG A 169 0.99 9.56 -10.35
CA ARG A 169 1.16 8.70 -11.53
C ARG A 169 2.62 8.25 -11.68
N ASN A 170 2.81 7.01 -12.13
CA ASN A 170 4.10 6.44 -12.56
C ASN A 170 5.33 6.95 -11.76
N GLU A 171 6.15 7.79 -12.37
CA GLU A 171 7.39 8.30 -11.78
C GLU A 171 7.18 9.05 -10.46
N GLY A 172 6.10 9.84 -10.36
CA GLY A 172 5.76 10.54 -9.11
C GLY A 172 5.46 9.59 -7.95
N LEU A 173 4.83 8.43 -8.23
CA LEU A 173 4.60 7.41 -7.21
C LEU A 173 5.90 6.69 -6.83
N VAL A 174 6.78 6.41 -7.79
CA VAL A 174 8.11 5.84 -7.49
C VAL A 174 8.92 6.81 -6.63
N GLU A 175 8.92 8.10 -6.96
CA GLU A 175 9.56 9.14 -6.15
C GLU A 175 8.98 9.19 -4.73
N ALA A 176 7.65 9.13 -4.59
CA ALA A 176 7.00 9.09 -3.28
C ALA A 176 7.41 7.87 -2.46
N MET A 177 7.52 6.70 -3.07
CA MET A 177 8.01 5.48 -2.43
C MET A 177 9.45 5.65 -1.89
N GLN A 178 10.31 6.31 -2.66
CA GLN A 178 11.70 6.59 -2.27
C GLN A 178 11.80 7.63 -1.16
N VAL A 179 11.18 8.80 -1.36
CA VAL A 179 11.25 9.95 -0.42
C VAL A 179 10.73 9.57 0.96
N HIS A 180 9.67 8.77 1.04
CA HIS A 180 9.10 8.30 2.29
C HIS A 180 9.68 6.98 2.79
N ASN A 181 10.68 6.42 2.07
CA ASN A 181 11.35 5.16 2.42
C ASN A 181 10.41 3.97 2.61
N TYR A 182 9.36 3.88 1.78
CA TYR A 182 8.39 2.77 1.83
C TYR A 182 8.93 1.47 1.22
N GLY A 183 10.04 1.55 0.46
CA GLY A 183 10.60 0.39 -0.22
C GLY A 183 11.02 -0.75 0.72
N LEU A 184 11.60 -0.43 1.89
CA LEU A 184 11.94 -1.48 2.86
C LEU A 184 10.68 -2.15 3.43
N GLN A 185 9.65 -1.36 3.78
CA GLN A 185 8.35 -1.87 4.26
C GLN A 185 7.72 -2.81 3.22
N TYR A 186 7.72 -2.40 1.97
CA TYR A 186 7.25 -3.18 0.84
C TYR A 186 7.91 -4.58 0.76
N TRP A 187 9.25 -4.66 0.86
CA TRP A 187 9.98 -5.92 0.84
C TRP A 187 9.71 -6.79 2.06
N LEU A 188 9.61 -6.18 3.24
CA LEU A 188 9.26 -6.90 4.48
C LEU A 188 7.85 -7.50 4.41
N TYR A 189 6.87 -6.73 3.93
CA TYR A 189 5.51 -7.24 3.76
C TYR A 189 5.44 -8.36 2.73
N THR A 190 6.18 -8.23 1.63
CA THR A 190 6.31 -9.30 0.63
C THR A 190 6.85 -10.58 1.26
N LEU A 191 7.93 -10.47 2.04
CA LEU A 191 8.55 -11.61 2.74
C LEU A 191 7.58 -12.26 3.73
N VAL A 192 6.88 -11.46 4.53
CA VAL A 192 5.89 -11.96 5.51
C VAL A 192 4.80 -12.77 4.82
N VAL A 193 4.18 -12.20 3.79
CA VAL A 193 3.09 -12.88 3.08
C VAL A 193 3.60 -14.09 2.30
N HIS A 194 4.80 -14.02 1.72
CA HIS A 194 5.44 -15.16 1.08
C HIS A 194 5.60 -16.34 2.06
N ARG A 195 6.19 -16.11 3.24
CA ARG A 195 6.36 -17.13 4.29
C ARG A 195 5.03 -17.67 4.79
N PHE A 196 4.06 -16.78 4.99
CA PHE A 196 2.71 -17.18 5.38
C PHE A 196 2.10 -18.12 4.34
N LEU A 197 2.10 -17.76 3.07
CA LEU A 197 1.54 -18.58 1.99
C LEU A 197 2.30 -19.88 1.81
N HIS A 198 3.62 -19.89 1.98
CA HIS A 198 4.43 -21.10 1.91
C HIS A 198 4.03 -22.13 2.97
N ASN A 199 3.66 -21.65 4.16
CA ASN A 199 3.29 -22.54 5.28
C ASN A 199 1.83 -23.00 5.23
N TRP A 200 0.92 -22.19 4.65
CA TRP A 200 -0.52 -22.43 4.75
C TRP A 200 -1.20 -22.84 3.43
N LEU A 201 -0.56 -22.57 2.29
CA LEU A 201 -1.13 -22.90 0.98
C LEU A 201 -0.41 -24.12 0.40
N GLU A 202 -1.08 -25.27 0.38
CA GLU A 202 -0.55 -26.48 -0.23
C GLU A 202 -0.22 -26.23 -1.72
N GLY A 203 0.99 -26.62 -2.11
CA GLY A 203 1.46 -26.43 -3.48
C GLY A 203 1.74 -24.96 -3.85
N TYR A 204 2.00 -24.10 -2.86
CA TYR A 204 2.35 -22.71 -3.09
C TYR A 204 3.54 -22.57 -4.05
N ARG A 205 3.39 -21.71 -5.03
CA ARG A 205 4.44 -21.25 -5.94
C ARG A 205 4.31 -19.75 -6.13
N TYR A 206 5.38 -19.01 -5.91
CA TYR A 206 5.41 -17.56 -5.98
C TYR A 206 4.83 -17.03 -7.31
N GLU A 207 5.34 -17.55 -8.43
CA GLU A 207 4.92 -17.12 -9.77
C GLU A 207 3.43 -17.31 -10.05
N VAL A 208 2.78 -18.28 -9.40
CA VAL A 208 1.38 -18.63 -9.61
C VAL A 208 0.48 -17.86 -8.64
N HIS A 209 0.87 -17.82 -7.36
CA HIS A 209 -0.01 -17.43 -6.29
C HIS A 209 0.24 -16.03 -5.73
N PHE A 210 1.45 -15.47 -5.90
CA PHE A 210 1.71 -14.09 -5.49
C PHE A 210 1.35 -13.13 -6.63
N GLY A 211 0.45 -12.20 -6.35
CA GLY A 211 -0.07 -11.25 -7.34
C GLY A 211 0.78 -9.99 -7.44
N GLY A 212 1.24 -9.49 -6.32
CA GLY A 212 2.05 -8.26 -6.22
C GLY A 212 1.73 -7.44 -4.98
N VAL A 213 2.34 -6.27 -4.92
CA VAL A 213 2.20 -5.30 -3.83
C VAL A 213 1.64 -4.00 -4.40
N MET A 214 0.75 -3.38 -3.66
CA MET A 214 0.11 -2.11 -4.01
C MET A 214 0.27 -1.11 -2.87
N TYR A 215 0.79 0.08 -3.16
CA TYR A 215 0.71 1.22 -2.27
C TYR A 215 -0.34 2.17 -2.81
N LEU A 216 -1.42 2.34 -2.05
CA LEU A 216 -2.58 3.12 -2.46
C LEU A 216 -2.51 4.51 -1.86
N PHE A 217 -2.04 5.47 -2.64
CA PHE A 217 -2.03 6.89 -2.28
C PHE A 217 -3.44 7.44 -2.48
N VAL A 218 -4.29 7.23 -1.46
CA VAL A 218 -5.75 7.40 -1.54
C VAL A 218 -6.20 8.78 -2.01
N ARG A 219 -5.41 9.83 -1.76
CA ARG A 219 -5.71 11.19 -2.22
C ARG A 219 -5.67 11.35 -3.74
N GLY A 220 -4.91 10.51 -4.42
CA GLY A 220 -4.79 10.53 -5.88
C GLY A 220 -5.70 9.54 -6.60
N MET A 221 -6.44 8.72 -5.86
CA MET A 221 -7.28 7.69 -6.46
C MET A 221 -8.57 8.26 -7.02
N GLN A 222 -8.91 7.89 -8.28
CA GLN A 222 -10.11 8.34 -8.99
C GLN A 222 -10.71 7.22 -9.82
N PRO A 223 -12.00 6.93 -9.68
CA PRO A 223 -12.66 5.83 -10.39
C PRO A 223 -12.63 5.95 -11.93
N ASP A 224 -12.62 7.16 -12.46
CA ASP A 224 -12.55 7.45 -13.90
C ASP A 224 -11.12 7.41 -14.47
N ARG A 225 -10.12 7.19 -13.61
CA ARG A 225 -8.69 7.17 -13.96
C ARG A 225 -8.00 5.92 -13.42
N PRO A 226 -8.09 4.80 -14.11
CA PRO A 226 -7.48 3.54 -13.68
C PRO A 226 -6.00 3.69 -13.32
N GLY A 227 -5.60 3.17 -12.15
CA GLY A 227 -4.23 3.22 -11.65
C GLY A 227 -3.77 4.58 -11.09
N SER A 228 -4.62 5.62 -11.09
CA SER A 228 -4.28 6.88 -10.43
C SER A 228 -4.14 6.66 -8.92
N GLY A 229 -3.04 7.14 -8.31
CA GLY A 229 -2.73 6.91 -6.90
C GLY A 229 -2.31 5.48 -6.56
N VAL A 230 -2.19 4.58 -7.54
CA VAL A 230 -1.82 3.18 -7.31
C VAL A 230 -0.38 2.94 -7.76
N PHE A 231 0.53 2.80 -6.81
CA PHE A 231 1.82 2.18 -7.08
C PHE A 231 1.62 0.67 -7.03
N PHE A 232 1.92 -0.01 -8.12
CA PHE A 232 1.86 -1.47 -8.21
C PHE A 232 3.20 -2.00 -8.66
N ASP A 233 3.66 -3.04 -7.97
CA ASP A 233 4.83 -3.80 -8.38
C ASP A 233 4.66 -5.27 -8.00
N ARG A 234 5.39 -6.12 -8.71
CA ARG A 234 5.53 -7.52 -8.38
C ARG A 234 7.01 -7.82 -8.19
N PRO A 235 7.45 -7.97 -6.92
CA PRO A 235 8.84 -8.22 -6.58
C PRO A 235 9.46 -9.34 -7.39
N GLU A 236 10.72 -9.20 -7.74
CA GLU A 236 11.46 -10.28 -8.39
C GLU A 236 11.69 -11.43 -7.40
N GLU A 237 11.32 -12.66 -7.80
CA GLU A 237 11.42 -13.85 -6.94
C GLU A 237 12.86 -14.09 -6.46
N ALA A 238 13.86 -13.85 -7.32
CA ALA A 238 15.26 -14.02 -6.95
C ALA A 238 15.70 -13.10 -5.82
N THR A 239 15.27 -11.83 -5.84
CA THR A 239 15.55 -10.86 -4.76
C THR A 239 14.81 -11.26 -3.48
N LEU A 240 13.55 -11.70 -3.59
CA LEU A 240 12.78 -12.20 -2.46
C LEU A 240 13.42 -13.41 -1.81
N MET A 241 13.88 -14.39 -2.60
CA MET A 241 14.56 -15.59 -2.07
C MET A 241 15.89 -15.24 -1.40
N ALA A 242 16.63 -14.28 -1.94
CA ALA A 242 17.87 -13.81 -1.31
C ALA A 242 17.56 -13.13 0.05
N LEU A 243 16.48 -12.35 0.12
CA LEU A 243 16.02 -11.73 1.35
C LEU A 243 15.51 -12.77 2.35
N ASP A 244 14.71 -13.74 1.90
CA ASP A 244 14.19 -14.83 2.73
C ASP A 244 15.31 -15.67 3.33
N HIS A 245 16.29 -16.04 2.52
CA HIS A 245 17.48 -16.77 2.96
C HIS A 245 18.27 -15.96 4.00
N TYR A 246 18.45 -14.66 3.77
CA TYR A 246 19.18 -13.80 4.69
C TYR A 246 18.50 -13.69 6.06
N PHE A 247 17.18 -13.57 6.08
CA PHE A 247 16.37 -13.56 7.31
C PHE A 247 16.14 -14.95 7.90
N GLY A 248 16.48 -16.03 7.18
CA GLY A 248 16.33 -17.42 7.62
C GLY A 248 17.59 -18.05 8.20
N ILE A 249 18.77 -17.51 7.91
CA ILE A 249 20.05 -18.05 8.38
C ILE A 249 20.17 -17.99 9.91
N GLY A 250 19.50 -17.03 10.55
CA GLY A 250 19.49 -16.87 11.99
C GLY A 250 18.49 -17.77 12.74
N GLY A 251 17.48 -18.33 12.09
CA GLY A 251 16.44 -19.17 12.71
C GLY A 251 16.79 -20.66 12.83
N GLY A 252 17.97 -21.09 12.39
CA GLY A 252 18.41 -22.50 12.34
C GLY A 252 19.18 -23.01 13.58
N GLY A 253 19.09 -22.34 14.72
CA GLY A 253 19.77 -22.71 15.96
C GLY A 253 18.86 -23.34 17.00
N GLY A 254 18.65 -24.68 16.94
CA GLY A 254 18.43 -25.46 18.16
C GLY A 254 16.98 -25.76 18.54
N HIS A 255 16.46 -26.85 18.04
CA HIS A 255 15.68 -27.79 18.85
C HIS A 255 16.30 -29.16 18.66
N ASP A 256 17.23 -29.51 19.53
CA ASP A 256 17.48 -30.87 19.98
C ASP A 256 16.72 -31.13 21.26
#